data_512b842fc8f5e497bc3fbfcda8d91d56
#
_entry.id   512b842fc8f5e497bc3fbfcda8d91d56
#
_cell.length_a   1.000
_cell.length_b   1.000
_cell.length_c   1.000
_cell.angle_alpha   90.00
_cell.angle_beta   90.00
_cell.angle_gamma   90.00
#
_symmetry.space_group_name_H-M   'P 1'
#
loop_
_entity.id
_entity.type
_entity.pdbx_description
1 polymer ?
#
loop_
_entity_poly.entity_id
_entity_poly.type
_entity_poly.pdbx_seq_one_letter_code
_entity_poly.pdbx_strand_id
1 'polypeptide(L)'
;MWTGWTIRDSFYTGASYGQFDLTRILRVIRPVENGIAFQRNGMHAVEDYVVSRYQMYMQVYFHPASRAMEVLLQNLLKRAKFLYEDQKDFFKLTSPNLLPFFEKRFSLQDYLALDDGVMNTYFQSWMTSPDTILSDLAQRYVNRKVFKSMIFSEENEKHLDVLRQL
;
A
#
# COMPACT_ATOMS: atom_id res chain seq x y z
N MET A 1 -5.08 -18.28 0.93
CA MET A 1 -4.52 -18.87 -0.31
C MET A 1 -3.96 -17.73 -1.16
N TRP A 2 -2.66 -17.65 -1.35
CA TRP A 2 -1.93 -16.52 -1.95
C TRP A 2 -2.10 -16.38 -3.47
N THR A 3 -2.51 -17.44 -4.15
CA THR A 3 -2.62 -17.49 -5.62
C THR A 3 -3.72 -16.60 -6.19
N GLY A 4 -4.82 -16.42 -5.47
CA GLY A 4 -5.94 -15.59 -5.92
C GLY A 4 -5.61 -14.09 -6.04
N TRP A 5 -4.68 -13.60 -5.24
CA TRP A 5 -4.26 -12.20 -5.29
C TRP A 5 -3.56 -11.87 -6.60
N THR A 6 -2.60 -12.69 -7.00
CA THR A 6 -1.81 -12.44 -8.22
C THR A 6 -2.69 -12.29 -9.45
N ILE A 7 -3.69 -13.17 -9.61
CA ILE A 7 -4.63 -13.11 -10.76
C ILE A 7 -5.54 -11.89 -10.65
N ARG A 8 -6.12 -11.63 -9.46
CA ARG A 8 -7.02 -10.49 -9.24
C ARG A 8 -6.28 -9.17 -9.48
N ASP A 9 -5.11 -9.02 -8.88
CA ASP A 9 -4.34 -7.78 -8.98
C ASP A 9 -3.83 -7.56 -10.40
N SER A 10 -3.43 -8.63 -11.11
CA SER A 10 -3.13 -8.61 -12.55
C SER A 10 -4.30 -8.07 -13.37
N PHE A 11 -5.50 -8.57 -13.10
CA PHE A 11 -6.72 -8.11 -13.78
C PHE A 11 -7.00 -6.62 -13.54
N TYR A 12 -7.02 -6.18 -12.30
CA TYR A 12 -7.35 -4.79 -11.95
C TYR A 12 -6.26 -3.77 -12.30
N THR A 13 -5.01 -4.19 -12.34
CA THR A 13 -3.90 -3.31 -12.75
C THR A 13 -3.65 -3.30 -14.25
N GLY A 14 -4.27 -4.23 -15.00
CA GLY A 14 -4.02 -4.40 -16.44
C GLY A 14 -2.65 -5.02 -16.75
N ALA A 15 -1.94 -5.54 -15.74
CA ALA A 15 -0.64 -6.17 -15.91
C ALA A 15 -0.81 -7.63 -16.33
N SER A 16 -0.29 -8.02 -17.49
CA SER A 16 -0.41 -9.40 -18.01
C SER A 16 0.48 -10.42 -17.29
N TYR A 17 1.36 -9.99 -16.42
CA TYR A 17 2.38 -10.83 -15.77
C TYR A 17 1.83 -11.80 -14.71
N GLY A 18 0.67 -11.55 -14.14
CA GLY A 18 0.08 -12.36 -13.07
C GLY A 18 -0.76 -13.54 -13.54
N GLN A 19 -0.66 -13.93 -14.82
CA GLN A 19 -1.43 -15.04 -15.38
C GLN A 19 -0.64 -16.34 -15.29
N PHE A 20 -1.27 -17.39 -14.75
CA PHE A 20 -0.73 -18.74 -14.64
C PHE A 20 -1.89 -19.76 -14.55
N ASP A 21 -1.64 -21.02 -14.78
CA ASP A 21 -2.66 -22.08 -14.73
C ASP A 21 -3.00 -22.48 -13.27
N LEU A 22 -3.89 -21.70 -12.65
CA LEU A 22 -4.39 -21.98 -11.30
C LEU A 22 -5.08 -23.34 -11.22
N THR A 23 -5.82 -23.74 -12.26
CA THR A 23 -6.52 -25.01 -12.27
C THR A 23 -5.53 -26.20 -12.21
N ARG A 24 -4.45 -26.10 -12.94
CA ARG A 24 -3.39 -27.10 -12.89
C ARG A 24 -2.72 -27.16 -11.52
N ILE A 25 -2.41 -26.02 -10.91
CA ILE A 25 -1.85 -25.97 -9.55
C ILE A 25 -2.78 -26.66 -8.55
N LEU A 26 -4.07 -26.35 -8.57
CA LEU A 26 -5.05 -26.94 -7.66
C LEU A 26 -5.19 -28.47 -7.84
N ARG A 27 -4.98 -28.99 -9.06
CA ARG A 27 -5.01 -30.43 -9.33
C ARG A 27 -3.78 -31.17 -8.82
N VAL A 28 -2.62 -30.51 -8.75
CA VAL A 28 -1.35 -31.15 -8.37
C VAL A 28 -0.94 -30.92 -6.93
N ILE A 29 -1.62 -30.03 -6.22
CA ILE A 29 -1.40 -29.78 -4.80
C ILE A 29 -1.86 -30.97 -3.95
N ARG A 30 -1.08 -31.33 -2.93
CA ARG A 30 -1.40 -32.40 -1.98
C ARG A 30 -1.12 -31.92 -0.56
N PRO A 31 -2.05 -32.09 0.37
CA PRO A 31 -1.77 -31.89 1.78
C PRO A 31 -0.81 -33.00 2.26
N VAL A 32 0.14 -32.62 3.07
CA VAL A 32 1.07 -33.49 3.78
C VAL A 32 1.08 -33.13 5.26
N GLU A 33 1.59 -33.99 6.11
CA GLU A 33 1.55 -33.82 7.58
C GLU A 33 2.05 -32.43 8.05
N ASN A 34 3.14 -31.94 7.42
CA ASN A 34 3.78 -30.66 7.81
C ASN A 34 3.59 -29.53 6.77
N GLY A 35 2.54 -29.60 5.94
CA GLY A 35 2.29 -28.55 4.96
C GLY A 35 1.67 -29.00 3.64
N ILE A 36 2.24 -28.51 2.56
CA ILE A 36 1.73 -28.73 1.20
C ILE A 36 2.86 -29.23 0.31
N ALA A 37 2.59 -30.29 -0.46
CA ALA A 37 3.46 -30.79 -1.52
C ALA A 37 2.81 -30.65 -2.88
N PHE A 38 3.59 -30.69 -3.94
CA PHE A 38 3.12 -30.68 -5.33
C PHE A 38 3.58 -31.95 -6.05
N GLN A 39 2.71 -32.51 -6.86
CA GLN A 39 3.09 -33.65 -7.72
C GLN A 39 4.12 -33.20 -8.75
N ARG A 40 5.12 -34.06 -9.02
CA ARG A 40 6.22 -33.76 -9.94
C ARG A 40 5.76 -33.39 -11.35
N ASN A 41 4.69 -34.01 -11.84
CA ASN A 41 4.11 -33.73 -13.16
C ASN A 41 3.44 -32.34 -13.26
N GLY A 42 3.30 -31.61 -12.16
CA GLY A 42 2.75 -30.26 -12.11
C GLY A 42 3.80 -29.18 -11.85
N MET A 43 5.08 -29.53 -11.81
CA MET A 43 6.15 -28.61 -11.43
C MET A 43 6.17 -27.35 -12.29
N HIS A 44 6.02 -27.45 -13.60
CA HIS A 44 6.01 -26.29 -14.50
C HIS A 44 4.92 -25.28 -14.16
N ALA A 45 3.72 -25.72 -13.78
CA ALA A 45 2.66 -24.78 -13.36
C ALA A 45 3.01 -24.07 -12.06
N VAL A 46 3.76 -24.69 -11.17
CA VAL A 46 4.26 -24.08 -9.94
C VAL A 46 5.39 -23.07 -10.24
N GLU A 47 6.28 -23.41 -11.14
CA GLU A 47 7.34 -22.51 -11.63
C GLU A 47 6.75 -21.27 -12.29
N ASP A 48 5.77 -21.43 -13.18
CA ASP A 48 5.04 -20.32 -13.82
C ASP A 48 4.39 -19.41 -12.77
N TYR A 49 3.78 -19.99 -11.74
CA TYR A 49 3.23 -19.19 -10.63
C TYR A 49 4.31 -18.38 -9.90
N VAL A 50 5.44 -18.98 -9.58
CA VAL A 50 6.54 -18.29 -8.89
C VAL A 50 7.08 -17.14 -9.74
N VAL A 51 7.29 -17.38 -11.04
CA VAL A 51 7.74 -16.35 -11.99
C VAL A 51 6.69 -15.24 -12.14
N SER A 52 5.42 -15.59 -12.33
CA SER A 52 4.32 -14.62 -12.42
C SER A 52 4.23 -13.74 -11.17
N ARG A 53 4.36 -14.37 -9.99
CA ARG A 53 4.39 -13.63 -8.73
C ARG A 53 5.58 -12.68 -8.65
N TYR A 54 6.77 -13.13 -9.01
CA TYR A 54 7.97 -12.30 -9.04
C TYR A 54 7.77 -11.08 -9.96
N GLN A 55 7.26 -11.30 -11.16
CA GLN A 55 6.98 -10.23 -12.12
C GLN A 55 5.97 -9.23 -11.58
N MET A 56 4.90 -9.68 -10.93
CA MET A 56 3.92 -8.80 -10.29
C MET A 56 4.56 -7.95 -9.18
N TYR A 57 5.47 -8.52 -8.39
CA TYR A 57 6.21 -7.75 -7.39
C TYR A 57 7.05 -6.65 -8.03
N MET A 58 7.78 -6.97 -9.09
CA MET A 58 8.66 -6.00 -9.74
C MET A 58 7.90 -4.92 -10.51
N GLN A 59 6.83 -5.30 -11.21
CA GLN A 59 6.12 -4.40 -12.12
C GLN A 59 4.97 -3.62 -11.48
N VAL A 60 4.39 -4.13 -10.40
CA VAL A 60 3.22 -3.54 -9.74
C VAL A 60 3.54 -3.09 -8.32
N TYR A 61 3.91 -4.00 -7.43
CA TYR A 61 4.04 -3.68 -6.01
C TYR A 61 5.28 -2.84 -5.69
N PHE A 62 6.40 -3.08 -6.36
CA PHE A 62 7.62 -2.29 -6.21
C PHE A 62 7.80 -1.20 -7.27
N HIS A 63 6.75 -0.95 -8.07
CA HIS A 63 6.81 0.14 -9.02
C HIS A 63 7.08 1.48 -8.30
N PRO A 64 8.00 2.31 -8.80
CA PRO A 64 8.39 3.55 -8.12
C PRO A 64 7.22 4.47 -7.76
N ALA A 65 6.20 4.58 -8.63
CA ALA A 65 5.02 5.39 -8.35
C ALA A 65 4.18 4.82 -7.20
N SER A 66 4.01 3.48 -7.11
CA SER A 66 3.30 2.82 -6.00
C SER A 66 4.00 3.06 -4.68
N ARG A 67 5.33 2.91 -4.67
CA ARG A 67 6.15 3.17 -3.47
C ARG A 67 6.12 4.64 -3.06
N ALA A 68 6.15 5.57 -4.03
CA ALA A 68 6.05 7.00 -3.75
C ALA A 68 4.69 7.38 -3.16
N MET A 69 3.59 6.77 -3.65
CA MET A 69 2.25 6.96 -3.07
C MET A 69 2.16 6.40 -1.64
N GLU A 70 2.78 5.26 -1.37
CA GLU A 70 2.82 4.69 -0.02
C GLU A 70 3.56 5.60 0.96
N VAL A 71 4.73 6.12 0.58
CA VAL A 71 5.50 7.07 1.39
C VAL A 71 4.70 8.36 1.63
N LEU A 72 4.02 8.87 0.61
CA LEU A 72 3.18 10.05 0.71
C LEU A 72 2.02 9.81 1.69
N LEU A 73 1.33 8.67 1.60
CA LEU A 73 0.26 8.29 2.52
C LEU A 73 0.76 8.17 3.97
N GLN A 74 1.91 7.53 4.16
CA GLN A 74 2.51 7.40 5.50
C GLN A 74 2.80 8.76 6.13
N ASN A 75 3.36 9.70 5.36
CA ASN A 75 3.65 11.04 5.85
C ASN A 75 2.38 11.85 6.10
N LEU A 76 1.38 11.73 5.25
CA LEU A 76 0.05 12.33 5.44
C LEU A 76 -0.58 11.90 6.76
N LEU A 77 -0.62 10.58 7.02
CA LEU A 77 -1.19 10.04 8.26
C LEU A 77 -0.34 10.37 9.49
N LYS A 78 0.99 10.40 9.37
CA LYS A 78 1.88 10.85 10.45
C LYS A 78 1.62 12.31 10.80
N ARG A 79 1.46 13.19 9.80
CA ARG A 79 1.15 14.61 10.03
C ARG A 79 -0.22 14.78 10.67
N ALA A 80 -1.23 14.09 10.19
CA ALA A 80 -2.56 14.10 10.77
C ALA A 80 -2.54 13.67 12.26
N LYS A 81 -1.82 12.59 12.57
CA LYS A 81 -1.66 12.13 13.95
C LYS A 81 -0.92 13.14 14.83
N PHE A 82 0.14 13.75 14.32
CA PHE A 82 0.87 14.79 15.04
C PHE A 82 -0.03 15.99 15.40
N LEU A 83 -0.83 16.46 14.45
CA LEU A 83 -1.74 17.57 14.65
C LEU A 83 -2.96 17.23 15.51
N TYR A 84 -3.30 15.95 15.63
CA TYR A 84 -4.43 15.52 16.44
C TYR A 84 -4.32 15.98 17.90
N GLU A 85 -3.12 16.01 18.47
CA GLU A 85 -2.90 16.39 19.86
C GLU A 85 -3.23 17.89 20.08
N ASP A 86 -2.92 18.75 19.10
CA ASP A 86 -3.13 20.20 19.18
C ASP A 86 -4.51 20.62 18.65
N GLN A 87 -5.06 19.91 17.68
CA GLN A 87 -6.27 20.28 16.94
C GLN A 87 -7.37 19.22 17.06
N LYS A 88 -7.61 18.69 18.27
CA LYS A 88 -8.58 17.62 18.52
C LYS A 88 -9.97 17.90 17.97
N ASP A 89 -10.45 19.11 18.14
CA ASP A 89 -11.81 19.48 17.72
C ASP A 89 -11.95 19.51 16.19
N PHE A 90 -10.91 19.93 15.47
CA PHE A 90 -10.87 19.82 14.00
C PHE A 90 -11.01 18.36 13.56
N PHE A 91 -10.24 17.45 14.13
CA PHE A 91 -10.30 16.02 13.78
C PHE A 91 -11.59 15.33 14.21
N LYS A 92 -12.20 15.73 15.33
CA LYS A 92 -13.53 15.24 15.74
C LYS A 92 -14.61 15.58 14.71
N LEU A 93 -14.55 16.77 14.13
CA LEU A 93 -15.52 17.23 13.15
C LEU A 93 -15.25 16.63 11.75
N THR A 94 -13.99 16.56 11.34
CA THR A 94 -13.61 16.20 9.97
C THR A 94 -13.25 14.74 9.78
N SER A 95 -12.86 14.02 10.83
CA SER A 95 -12.32 12.66 10.71
C SER A 95 -12.65 11.79 11.94
N PRO A 96 -13.93 11.70 12.35
CA PRO A 96 -14.31 11.04 13.61
C PRO A 96 -13.91 9.57 13.67
N ASN A 97 -13.96 8.83 12.56
CA ASN A 97 -13.64 7.41 12.54
C ASN A 97 -12.13 7.12 12.73
N LEU A 98 -11.26 8.13 12.60
CA LEU A 98 -9.83 7.98 12.88
C LEU A 98 -9.47 8.16 14.36
N LEU A 99 -10.33 8.78 15.16
CA LEU A 99 -10.05 9.06 16.57
C LEU A 99 -9.71 7.83 17.38
N PRO A 100 -10.47 6.71 17.31
CA PRO A 100 -10.13 5.49 18.03
C PRO A 100 -8.74 4.96 17.71
N PHE A 101 -8.27 5.15 16.45
CA PHE A 101 -6.94 4.71 16.01
C PHE A 101 -5.83 5.62 16.54
N PHE A 102 -6.04 6.93 16.54
CA PHE A 102 -5.08 7.87 17.14
C PHE A 102 -4.94 7.65 18.65
N GLU A 103 -6.05 7.35 19.32
CA GLU A 103 -6.09 7.05 20.75
C GLU A 103 -5.67 5.62 21.11
N LYS A 104 -5.41 4.76 20.11
CA LYS A 104 -5.09 3.33 20.29
C LYS A 104 -6.18 2.53 21.04
N ARG A 105 -7.44 2.91 20.87
CA ARG A 105 -8.62 2.31 21.53
C ARG A 105 -9.70 1.95 20.52
N PHE A 106 -9.32 1.32 19.42
CA PHE A 106 -10.26 0.90 18.38
C PHE A 106 -10.77 -0.52 18.60
N SER A 107 -12.04 -0.72 18.28
CA SER A 107 -12.71 -2.01 18.21
C SER A 107 -12.63 -2.62 16.80
N LEU A 108 -13.07 -3.88 16.67
CA LEU A 108 -13.23 -4.50 15.34
C LEU A 108 -14.24 -3.74 14.48
N GLN A 109 -15.29 -3.18 15.09
CA GLN A 109 -16.30 -2.40 14.37
C GLN A 109 -15.72 -1.09 13.84
N ASP A 110 -14.90 -0.39 14.62
CA ASP A 110 -14.19 0.82 14.16
C ASP A 110 -13.28 0.49 12.97
N TYR A 111 -12.57 -0.64 13.02
CA TYR A 111 -11.72 -1.09 11.92
C TYR A 111 -12.52 -1.38 10.65
N LEU A 112 -13.65 -2.07 10.76
CA LEU A 112 -14.51 -2.39 9.61
C LEU A 112 -15.24 -1.18 9.03
N ALA A 113 -15.46 -0.14 9.85
CA ALA A 113 -16.08 1.11 9.40
C ALA A 113 -15.10 2.05 8.67
N LEU A 114 -13.80 1.76 8.72
CA LEU A 114 -12.77 2.57 8.06
C LEU A 114 -12.44 1.98 6.68
N ASP A 115 -13.28 2.26 5.70
CA ASP A 115 -13.09 1.85 4.32
C ASP A 115 -12.39 2.92 3.45
N ASP A 116 -12.10 2.58 2.21
CA ASP A 116 -11.44 3.48 1.25
C ASP A 116 -12.28 4.75 0.97
N GLY A 117 -13.61 4.65 0.99
CA GLY A 117 -14.53 5.77 0.78
C GLY A 117 -14.42 6.80 1.91
N VAL A 118 -14.45 6.32 3.14
CA VAL A 118 -14.28 7.13 4.35
C VAL A 118 -12.91 7.80 4.34
N MET A 119 -11.85 7.04 4.06
CA MET A 119 -10.49 7.59 4.00
C MET A 119 -10.32 8.66 2.92
N ASN A 120 -10.87 8.44 1.73
CA ASN A 120 -10.83 9.41 0.64
C ASN A 120 -11.58 10.71 1.02
N THR A 121 -12.70 10.61 1.73
CA THR A 121 -13.44 11.79 2.22
C THR A 121 -12.57 12.60 3.19
N TYR A 122 -11.84 11.92 4.08
CA TYR A 122 -10.93 12.60 5.00
C TYR A 122 -9.77 13.27 4.26
N PHE A 123 -9.15 12.59 3.30
CA PHE A 123 -8.08 13.21 2.51
C PHE A 123 -8.55 14.44 1.75
N GLN A 124 -9.77 14.41 1.20
CA GLN A 124 -10.36 15.59 0.56
C GLN A 124 -10.61 16.73 1.54
N SER A 125 -11.11 16.46 2.74
CA SER A 125 -11.32 17.48 3.77
C SER A 125 -10.01 18.10 4.24
N TRP A 126 -8.93 17.32 4.31
CA TRP A 126 -7.61 17.82 4.71
C TRP A 126 -6.92 18.68 3.66
N MET A 127 -7.36 18.65 2.40
CA MET A 127 -6.85 19.57 1.36
C MET A 127 -7.05 21.06 1.70
N THR A 128 -8.04 21.35 2.52
CA THR A 128 -8.37 22.70 2.99
C THR A 128 -7.97 22.94 4.45
N SER A 129 -7.14 22.07 5.02
CA SER A 129 -6.63 22.24 6.38
C SER A 129 -5.85 23.55 6.51
N PRO A 130 -5.95 24.25 7.67
CA PRO A 130 -5.12 25.41 7.97
C PRO A 130 -3.63 25.07 8.11
N ASP A 131 -3.30 23.81 8.40
CA ASP A 131 -1.92 23.32 8.38
C ASP A 131 -1.44 23.11 6.95
N THR A 132 -0.45 23.91 6.55
CA THR A 132 0.07 23.90 5.18
C THR A 132 0.70 22.59 4.76
N ILE A 133 1.32 21.86 5.70
CA ILE A 133 1.95 20.56 5.44
C ILE A 133 0.88 19.51 5.21
N LEU A 134 -0.14 19.42 6.07
CA LEU A 134 -1.24 18.48 5.92
C LEU A 134 -1.99 18.73 4.60
N SER A 135 -2.27 20.01 4.31
CA SER A 135 -2.96 20.41 3.08
C SER A 135 -2.16 20.06 1.83
N ASP A 136 -0.85 20.34 1.76
CA ASP A 136 -0.01 20.00 0.61
C ASP A 136 0.07 18.47 0.41
N LEU A 137 0.29 17.71 1.48
CA LEU A 137 0.35 16.25 1.40
C LEU A 137 -0.99 15.64 0.94
N ALA A 138 -2.12 16.16 1.44
CA ALA A 138 -3.45 15.73 1.03
C ALA A 138 -3.72 16.06 -0.45
N GLN A 139 -3.40 17.27 -0.90
CA GLN A 139 -3.53 17.68 -2.30
C GLN A 139 -2.65 16.81 -3.22
N ARG A 140 -1.43 16.50 -2.82
CA ARG A 140 -0.55 15.59 -3.57
C ARG A 140 -1.13 14.20 -3.67
N TYR A 141 -1.63 13.66 -2.56
CA TYR A 141 -2.20 12.32 -2.52
C TYR A 141 -3.44 12.19 -3.41
N VAL A 142 -4.41 13.08 -3.23
CA VAL A 142 -5.68 13.07 -3.98
C VAL A 142 -5.44 13.31 -5.48
N ASN A 143 -4.52 14.21 -5.84
CA ASN A 143 -4.20 14.55 -7.22
C ASN A 143 -3.08 13.67 -7.83
N ARG A 144 -2.61 12.64 -7.11
CA ARG A 144 -1.53 11.73 -7.53
C ARG A 144 -0.23 12.44 -7.94
N LYS A 145 0.10 13.55 -7.30
CA LYS A 145 1.35 14.31 -7.50
C LYS A 145 2.45 13.77 -6.58
N VAL A 146 2.97 12.60 -6.92
CA VAL A 146 3.98 11.90 -6.11
C VAL A 146 5.35 12.60 -6.16
N PHE A 147 6.16 12.33 -5.15
CA PHE A 147 7.58 12.70 -5.16
C PHE A 147 8.34 11.86 -6.18
N LYS A 148 9.37 12.45 -6.78
CA LYS A 148 10.28 11.69 -7.62
C LYS A 148 11.10 10.73 -6.77
N SER A 149 11.21 9.48 -7.21
CA SER A 149 12.11 8.50 -6.62
C SER A 149 13.45 8.54 -7.34
N MET A 150 14.53 8.41 -6.58
CA MET A 150 15.87 8.21 -7.10
C MET A 150 16.39 6.85 -6.67
N ILE A 151 17.04 6.13 -7.58
CA ILE A 151 17.74 4.91 -7.23
C ILE A 151 18.97 5.32 -6.41
N PHE A 152 19.10 4.71 -5.22
CA PHE A 152 20.28 4.94 -4.40
C PHE A 152 21.52 4.36 -5.10
N SER A 153 22.56 5.16 -5.23
CA SER A 153 23.89 4.75 -5.68
C SER A 153 24.94 5.44 -4.81
N GLU A 154 26.13 4.88 -4.74
CA GLU A 154 27.26 5.48 -3.98
C GLU A 154 27.55 6.92 -4.46
N GLU A 155 27.36 7.21 -5.73
CA GLU A 155 27.52 8.56 -6.29
C GLU A 155 26.48 9.55 -5.75
N ASN A 156 25.27 9.08 -5.40
CA ASN A 156 24.20 9.89 -4.87
C ASN A 156 24.24 10.07 -3.35
N GLU A 157 25.13 9.36 -2.65
CA GLU A 157 25.21 9.41 -1.18
C GLU A 157 25.54 10.83 -0.67
N LYS A 158 26.45 11.53 -1.34
CA LYS A 158 26.79 12.93 -1.01
C LYS A 158 25.61 13.89 -1.13
N HIS A 159 24.67 13.63 -2.04
CA HIS A 159 23.47 14.44 -2.19
C HIS A 159 22.44 14.16 -1.08
N LEU A 160 22.42 12.95 -0.51
CA LEU A 160 21.55 12.63 0.62
C LEU A 160 21.97 13.36 1.89
N ASP A 161 23.27 13.54 2.13
CA ASP A 161 23.74 14.27 3.30
C ASP A 161 23.37 15.75 3.26
N VAL A 162 23.38 16.34 2.07
CA VAL A 162 22.89 17.73 1.86
C VAL A 162 21.38 17.82 2.11
N LEU A 163 20.60 16.84 1.64
CA LEU A 163 19.15 16.81 1.84
C LEU A 163 18.74 16.53 3.30
N ARG A 164 19.58 15.85 4.08
CA ARG A 164 19.36 15.61 5.52
C ARG A 164 19.61 16.84 6.38
N GLN A 165 20.33 17.83 5.86
CA GLN A 165 20.67 19.08 6.55
C GLN A 165 19.66 20.21 6.29
N LEU A 166 18.74 20.02 5.32
CA LEU A 166 17.61 20.91 5.04
C LEU A 166 16.36 20.49 5.84
#